data_986b7c5b696d6c1db91e50b54b0737f6
#
_entry.id   986b7c5b696d6c1db91e50b54b0737f6
#
_cell.length_a   1.000
_cell.length_b   1.000
_cell.length_c   1.000
_cell.angle_alpha   90.00
_cell.angle_beta   90.00
_cell.angle_gamma   90.00
#
_symmetry.space_group_name_H-M   'P 1'
#
loop_
_entity.id
_entity.type
_entity.pdbx_description
1 polymer ?
#
loop_
_entity_poly.entity_id
_entity_poly.type
_entity_poly.pdbx_seq_one_letter_code
_entity_poly.pdbx_strand_id
1 'polypeptide(L)'
;MVIQVYAPTSNVEEAEVEWFYEDLQELLALTPKKDVLFTIGNWNAEVGSQEIPGVTGKFGLGVQNEAGQRLTEFCQENALVIANTLFLQHKRRLYIWTSPDGQHLNQIDYILCSQRWRSSIQPAKTKQNKTRADCGSDHKLLIAKFRLKLKKVGKTIRQFRYDLNQIPYDYTVEVINRFKGLDLTQCLKNYGWRFMTLYRRQGLRPSPRERNAKKIKMAV
;
A
#
# COMPACT_ATOMS: atom_id res chain seq x y z
N MET A 1 -0.29 1.46 1.34
CA MET A 1 0.92 2.24 1.67
C MET A 1 2.14 1.53 1.09
N VAL A 2 3.14 2.28 0.62
CA VAL A 2 4.44 1.76 0.19
C VAL A 2 5.51 2.52 0.95
N ILE A 3 6.42 1.79 1.60
CA ILE A 3 7.58 2.32 2.30
C ILE A 3 8.80 1.88 1.51
N GLN A 4 9.65 2.82 1.13
CA GLN A 4 10.95 2.51 0.55
C GLN A 4 12.01 2.59 1.64
N VAL A 5 12.91 1.60 1.70
CA VAL A 5 13.96 1.50 2.71
C VAL A 5 15.33 1.34 2.08
N TYR A 6 16.31 1.83 2.81
CA TYR A 6 17.72 1.54 2.61
C TYR A 6 18.31 1.26 4.00
N ALA A 7 18.49 0.00 4.33
CA ALA A 7 18.97 -0.40 5.65
C ALA A 7 20.47 -0.12 5.79
N PRO A 8 20.95 0.11 7.01
CA PRO A 8 22.37 0.24 7.31
C PRO A 8 23.18 -0.97 6.82
N THR A 9 24.43 -0.75 6.48
CA THR A 9 25.37 -1.81 6.08
C THR A 9 25.93 -2.50 7.32
N SER A 10 26.60 -3.64 7.14
CA SER A 10 27.22 -4.40 8.24
C SER A 10 28.34 -3.68 9.01
N ASN A 11 28.80 -2.51 8.54
CA ASN A 11 29.94 -1.78 9.09
C ASN A 11 29.54 -0.60 9.98
N VAL A 12 28.25 -0.44 10.29
CA VAL A 12 27.76 0.64 11.15
C VAL A 12 27.64 0.20 12.60
N GLU A 13 27.50 1.16 13.51
CA GLU A 13 27.28 0.89 14.91
C GLU A 13 25.90 0.25 15.14
N GLU A 14 25.81 -0.65 16.12
CA GLU A 14 24.57 -1.35 16.49
C GLU A 14 23.41 -0.36 16.76
N ALA A 15 23.73 0.77 17.41
CA ALA A 15 22.74 1.81 17.70
C ALA A 15 22.06 2.38 16.43
N GLU A 16 22.80 2.52 15.32
CA GLU A 16 22.24 3.00 14.05
C GLU A 16 21.26 1.97 13.45
N VAL A 17 21.60 0.70 13.61
CA VAL A 17 20.72 -0.40 13.17
C VAL A 17 19.44 -0.42 14.00
N GLU A 18 19.54 -0.22 15.33
CA GLU A 18 18.36 -0.14 16.20
C GLU A 18 17.45 1.02 15.83
N TRP A 19 17.99 2.21 15.68
CA TRP A 19 17.21 3.39 15.26
C TRP A 19 16.49 3.17 13.91
N PHE A 20 17.15 2.53 12.95
CA PHE A 20 16.51 2.20 11.68
C PHE A 20 15.26 1.32 11.87
N TYR A 21 15.32 0.29 12.71
CA TYR A 21 14.19 -0.59 12.97
C TYR A 21 13.11 0.08 13.82
N GLU A 22 13.46 0.97 14.75
CA GLU A 22 12.52 1.79 15.52
C GLU A 22 11.74 2.74 14.61
N ASP A 23 12.42 3.50 13.76
CA ASP A 23 11.79 4.40 12.79
C ASP A 23 10.83 3.61 11.86
N LEU A 24 11.27 2.46 11.41
CA LEU A 24 10.44 1.59 10.57
C LEU A 24 9.21 1.08 11.32
N GLN A 25 9.36 0.73 12.59
CA GLN A 25 8.26 0.32 13.46
C GLN A 25 7.23 1.44 13.63
N GLU A 26 7.66 2.67 13.82
CA GLU A 26 6.77 3.83 13.88
C GLU A 26 5.99 4.03 12.57
N LEU A 27 6.68 3.94 11.42
CA LEU A 27 6.03 4.02 10.11
C LEU A 27 4.99 2.91 9.88
N LEU A 28 5.29 1.68 10.36
CA LEU A 28 4.34 0.57 10.30
C LEU A 28 3.12 0.84 11.18
N ALA A 29 3.29 1.41 12.36
CA ALA A 29 2.21 1.75 13.28
C ALA A 29 1.24 2.80 12.70
N LEU A 30 1.71 3.70 11.84
CA LEU A 30 0.88 4.66 11.12
C LEU A 30 -0.02 4.03 10.05
N THR A 31 0.27 2.78 9.67
CA THR A 31 -0.48 2.10 8.60
C THR A 31 -1.73 1.43 9.16
N PRO A 32 -2.94 1.77 8.67
CA PRO A 32 -4.15 1.09 9.08
C PRO A 32 -4.07 -0.42 8.82
N LYS A 33 -4.42 -1.25 9.79
CA LYS A 33 -4.35 -2.73 9.69
C LYS A 33 -5.12 -3.35 8.50
N LYS A 34 -6.04 -2.59 7.91
CA LYS A 34 -6.84 -3.04 6.75
C LYS A 34 -6.17 -2.73 5.42
N ASP A 35 -5.21 -1.84 5.41
CA ASP A 35 -4.55 -1.39 4.20
C ASP A 35 -3.49 -2.38 3.71
N VAL A 36 -3.22 -2.30 2.42
CA VAL A 36 -2.11 -3.06 1.83
C VAL A 36 -0.83 -2.31 2.13
N LEU A 37 0.10 -3.00 2.79
CA LEU A 37 1.42 -2.47 3.10
C LEU A 37 2.48 -3.23 2.31
N PHE A 38 3.37 -2.47 1.69
CA PHE A 38 4.62 -2.94 1.12
C PHE A 38 5.78 -2.15 1.68
N THR A 39 6.83 -2.86 2.07
CA THR A 39 8.13 -2.26 2.35
C THR A 39 9.12 -2.82 1.34
N ILE A 40 9.74 -1.95 0.56
CA ILE A 40 10.59 -2.34 -0.58
C ILE A 40 11.94 -1.62 -0.49
N GLY A 41 13.01 -2.28 -0.87
CA GLY A 41 14.32 -1.63 -0.95
C GLY A 41 15.48 -2.55 -0.67
N ASN A 42 16.65 -1.93 -0.47
CA ASN A 42 17.86 -2.63 -0.05
C ASN A 42 17.86 -2.77 1.49
N TRP A 43 17.98 -4.01 1.93
CA TRP A 43 17.98 -4.36 3.34
C TRP A 43 19.37 -4.68 3.86
N ASN A 44 20.37 -4.74 2.98
CA ASN A 44 21.75 -5.12 3.32
C ASN A 44 21.86 -6.39 4.18
N ALA A 45 20.90 -7.31 3.95
CA ALA A 45 20.69 -8.51 4.75
C ALA A 45 20.56 -9.73 3.84
N GLU A 46 21.08 -10.88 4.27
CA GLU A 46 20.89 -12.15 3.59
C GLU A 46 20.01 -13.05 4.46
N VAL A 47 18.77 -13.34 4.00
CA VAL A 47 17.82 -14.15 4.77
C VAL A 47 17.98 -15.65 4.54
N GLY A 48 18.77 -16.03 3.55
CA GLY A 48 19.06 -17.44 3.26
C GLY A 48 17.88 -18.21 2.64
N SER A 49 18.08 -19.54 2.54
CA SER A 49 17.10 -20.47 1.97
C SER A 49 16.32 -21.26 3.03
N GLN A 50 16.55 -21.00 4.30
CA GLN A 50 15.81 -21.63 5.39
C GLN A 50 14.39 -21.09 5.48
N GLU A 51 13.42 -22.00 5.51
CA GLU A 51 12.01 -21.61 5.68
C GLU A 51 11.74 -21.24 7.16
N ILE A 52 11.21 -20.04 7.34
CA ILE A 52 10.67 -19.58 8.63
C ILE A 52 9.16 -19.43 8.45
N PRO A 53 8.35 -20.27 9.13
CA PRO A 53 6.90 -20.27 8.94
C PRO A 53 6.28 -18.88 9.10
N GLY A 54 5.54 -18.44 8.08
CA GLY A 54 4.88 -17.13 8.09
C GLY A 54 5.75 -15.95 7.67
N VAL A 55 7.07 -16.07 7.61
CA VAL A 55 8.01 -15.00 7.28
C VAL A 55 8.70 -15.24 5.94
N THR A 56 9.46 -16.33 5.83
CA THR A 56 10.18 -16.69 4.61
C THR A 56 9.66 -17.97 4.01
N GLY A 57 9.86 -18.15 2.70
CA GLY A 57 9.77 -19.44 2.06
C GLY A 57 11.16 -20.06 1.88
N LYS A 58 11.20 -21.26 1.35
CA LYS A 58 12.43 -22.06 1.12
C LYS A 58 13.20 -21.71 -0.17
N PHE A 59 12.85 -20.62 -0.82
CA PHE A 59 13.41 -20.27 -2.13
C PHE A 59 14.27 -19.00 -2.08
N GLY A 60 14.81 -18.66 -0.92
CA GLY A 60 15.84 -17.62 -0.76
C GLY A 60 17.20 -18.08 -1.30
N LEU A 61 18.17 -17.18 -1.34
CA LEU A 61 19.53 -17.44 -1.80
C LEU A 61 20.51 -17.44 -0.59
N GLY A 62 21.44 -18.40 -0.61
CA GLY A 62 22.56 -18.40 0.31
C GLY A 62 22.22 -18.88 1.72
N VAL A 63 23.04 -18.43 2.66
CA VAL A 63 22.93 -18.68 4.11
C VAL A 63 22.55 -17.39 4.80
N GLN A 64 21.76 -17.49 5.83
CA GLN A 64 21.35 -16.33 6.62
C GLN A 64 22.55 -15.73 7.36
N ASN A 65 22.73 -14.41 7.26
CA ASN A 65 23.67 -13.65 8.07
C ASN A 65 22.97 -12.97 9.25
N GLU A 66 23.72 -12.31 10.11
CA GLU A 66 23.21 -11.62 11.29
C GLU A 66 22.15 -10.55 10.96
N ALA A 67 22.41 -9.70 9.96
CA ALA A 67 21.42 -8.74 9.47
C ALA A 67 20.16 -9.42 8.92
N GLY A 68 20.30 -10.58 8.27
CA GLY A 68 19.17 -11.39 7.81
C GLY A 68 18.37 -12.00 8.94
N GLN A 69 19.04 -12.43 10.02
CA GLN A 69 18.37 -12.89 11.22
C GLN A 69 17.52 -11.75 11.82
N ARG A 70 18.10 -10.58 12.01
CA ARG A 70 17.41 -9.42 12.56
C ARG A 70 16.20 -9.00 11.70
N LEU A 71 16.36 -9.00 10.37
CA LEU A 71 15.26 -8.73 9.43
C LEU A 71 14.14 -9.76 9.58
N THR A 72 14.45 -11.04 9.73
CA THR A 72 13.42 -12.08 9.88
C THR A 72 12.72 -12.01 11.22
N GLU A 73 13.42 -11.68 12.31
CA GLU A 73 12.84 -11.42 13.63
C GLU A 73 11.87 -10.22 13.57
N PHE A 74 12.30 -9.10 12.99
CA PHE A 74 11.43 -7.94 12.77
C PHE A 74 10.19 -8.28 11.94
N CYS A 75 10.34 -9.08 10.88
CA CYS A 75 9.20 -9.54 10.07
C CYS A 75 8.25 -10.44 10.88
N GLN A 76 8.76 -11.25 11.78
CA GLN A 76 7.95 -12.12 12.63
C GLN A 76 7.12 -11.31 13.62
N GLU A 77 7.72 -10.35 14.30
CA GLU A 77 7.05 -9.45 15.25
C GLU A 77 5.95 -8.61 14.60
N ASN A 78 6.19 -8.16 13.36
CA ASN A 78 5.27 -7.28 12.64
C ASN A 78 4.31 -8.00 11.67
N ALA A 79 4.24 -9.32 11.73
CA ALA A 79 3.44 -10.15 10.84
C ALA A 79 3.65 -9.80 9.34
N LEU A 80 4.93 -9.63 8.96
CA LEU A 80 5.37 -9.40 7.59
C LEU A 80 5.88 -10.69 6.95
N VAL A 81 5.84 -10.75 5.63
CA VAL A 81 6.37 -11.85 4.84
C VAL A 81 7.34 -11.33 3.77
N ILE A 82 8.45 -12.03 3.56
CA ILE A 82 9.47 -11.70 2.57
C ILE A 82 9.10 -12.35 1.23
N ALA A 83 8.52 -11.55 0.33
CA ALA A 83 7.88 -12.02 -0.90
C ALA A 83 8.84 -12.74 -1.86
N ASN A 84 10.10 -12.32 -1.92
CA ASN A 84 11.11 -12.91 -2.83
C ASN A 84 11.37 -14.39 -2.55
N THR A 85 11.22 -14.84 -1.30
CA THR A 85 11.53 -16.19 -0.85
C THR A 85 10.41 -17.19 -1.05
N LEU A 86 9.20 -16.72 -1.42
CA LEU A 86 7.98 -17.54 -1.46
C LEU A 86 7.87 -18.45 -2.69
N PHE A 87 8.58 -18.13 -3.76
CA PHE A 87 8.38 -18.79 -5.04
C PHE A 87 9.66 -19.33 -5.62
N LEU A 88 9.60 -20.55 -6.14
CA LEU A 88 10.71 -21.14 -6.87
C LEU A 88 11.09 -20.28 -8.08
N GLN A 89 12.33 -19.86 -8.14
CA GLN A 89 12.90 -19.11 -9.24
C GLN A 89 14.25 -19.74 -9.65
N HIS A 90 14.63 -19.52 -10.90
CA HIS A 90 15.96 -19.90 -11.35
C HIS A 90 17.02 -19.06 -10.61
N LYS A 91 18.13 -19.66 -10.16
CA LYS A 91 19.18 -18.99 -9.34
C LYS A 91 19.59 -17.61 -9.89
N ARG A 92 19.79 -17.47 -11.21
CA ARG A 92 20.12 -16.20 -11.86
C ARG A 92 19.06 -15.09 -11.71
N ARG A 93 17.87 -15.41 -11.23
CA ARG A 93 16.78 -14.45 -10.96
C ARG A 93 16.62 -14.14 -9.48
N LEU A 94 17.41 -14.77 -8.63
CA LEU A 94 17.37 -14.55 -7.18
C LEU A 94 18.35 -13.46 -6.76
N TYR A 95 19.58 -13.47 -7.30
CA TYR A 95 20.54 -12.46 -6.95
C TYR A 95 20.21 -11.11 -7.60
N ILE A 96 20.34 -10.07 -6.81
CA ILE A 96 19.98 -8.71 -7.19
C ILE A 96 21.22 -7.85 -7.25
N TRP A 97 22.14 -8.02 -6.31
CA TRP A 97 23.41 -7.31 -6.25
C TRP A 97 24.57 -8.16 -6.75
N THR A 98 25.53 -7.51 -7.39
CA THR A 98 26.77 -8.12 -7.84
C THR A 98 27.92 -7.28 -7.35
N SER A 99 28.90 -7.92 -6.65
CA SER A 99 30.07 -7.19 -6.17
C SER A 99 30.86 -6.55 -7.34
N PRO A 100 31.62 -5.47 -7.09
CA PRO A 100 32.41 -4.81 -8.14
C PRO A 100 33.42 -5.71 -8.83
N ASP A 101 33.93 -6.74 -8.13
CA ASP A 101 34.81 -7.77 -8.67
C ASP A 101 34.07 -8.86 -9.47
N GLY A 102 32.73 -8.85 -9.47
CA GLY A 102 31.87 -9.81 -10.14
C GLY A 102 31.81 -11.21 -9.51
N GLN A 103 32.49 -11.44 -8.39
CA GLN A 103 32.63 -12.77 -7.76
C GLN A 103 31.48 -13.09 -6.80
N HIS A 104 30.91 -12.08 -6.14
CA HIS A 104 29.83 -12.25 -5.17
C HIS A 104 28.48 -11.82 -5.74
N LEU A 105 27.48 -12.69 -5.54
CA LEU A 105 26.14 -12.50 -6.06
C LEU A 105 25.15 -12.69 -4.90
N ASN A 106 24.60 -11.58 -4.38
CA ASN A 106 23.77 -11.60 -3.19
C ASN A 106 22.31 -11.19 -3.46
N GLN A 107 21.44 -11.66 -2.60
CA GLN A 107 20.04 -11.25 -2.55
C GLN A 107 19.85 -10.39 -1.29
N ILE A 108 19.93 -9.07 -1.46
CA ILE A 108 19.88 -8.09 -0.37
C ILE A 108 18.72 -7.10 -0.52
N ASP A 109 18.07 -7.09 -1.66
CA ASP A 109 16.85 -6.31 -1.86
C ASP A 109 15.63 -7.22 -1.68
N TYR A 110 14.70 -6.80 -0.84
CA TYR A 110 13.49 -7.55 -0.58
C TYR A 110 12.24 -6.68 -0.71
N ILE A 111 11.14 -7.38 -0.97
CA ILE A 111 9.80 -6.84 -0.92
C ILE A 111 9.09 -7.52 0.23
N LEU A 112 8.77 -6.75 1.26
CA LEU A 112 7.98 -7.22 2.38
C LEU A 112 6.52 -6.83 2.19
N CYS A 113 5.61 -7.64 2.69
CA CYS A 113 4.21 -7.29 2.80
C CYS A 113 3.58 -7.94 4.02
N SER A 114 2.44 -7.41 4.49
CA SER A 114 1.72 -8.03 5.59
C SER A 114 1.29 -9.46 5.23
N GLN A 115 1.40 -10.39 6.16
CA GLN A 115 1.01 -11.81 6.00
C GLN A 115 -0.43 -11.97 5.48
N ARG A 116 -1.31 -11.07 5.89
CA ARG A 116 -2.70 -11.02 5.41
C ARG A 116 -2.80 -10.98 3.88
N TRP A 117 -1.85 -10.34 3.21
CA TRP A 117 -1.85 -10.15 1.76
C TRP A 117 -0.93 -11.13 1.01
N ARG A 118 -0.34 -12.10 1.72
CA ARG A 118 0.54 -13.11 1.14
C ARG A 118 -0.05 -13.79 -0.10
N SER A 119 -1.34 -14.15 -0.06
CA SER A 119 -2.02 -14.81 -1.18
C SER A 119 -2.23 -13.93 -2.41
N SER A 120 -2.03 -12.62 -2.28
CA SER A 120 -2.15 -11.66 -3.37
C SER A 120 -0.84 -11.46 -4.13
N ILE A 121 0.28 -11.96 -3.58
CA ILE A 121 1.60 -11.87 -4.20
C ILE A 121 1.70 -12.89 -5.34
N GLN A 122 2.18 -12.43 -6.48
CA GLN A 122 2.62 -13.29 -7.58
C GLN A 122 4.15 -13.41 -7.56
N PRO A 123 4.74 -14.41 -8.24
CA PRO A 123 6.19 -14.62 -8.20
C PRO A 123 7.00 -13.33 -8.43
N ALA A 124 7.75 -12.94 -7.42
CA ALA A 124 8.74 -11.87 -7.53
C ALA A 124 9.95 -12.37 -8.31
N LYS A 125 10.46 -11.60 -9.24
CA LYS A 125 11.59 -11.98 -10.08
C LYS A 125 12.45 -10.78 -10.42
N THR A 126 13.76 -10.99 -10.53
CA THR A 126 14.64 -10.00 -11.12
C THR A 126 14.50 -10.00 -12.64
N LYS A 127 14.52 -8.79 -13.21
CA LYS A 127 14.59 -8.59 -14.64
C LYS A 127 16.04 -8.26 -14.99
N GLN A 128 16.68 -9.09 -15.82
CA GLN A 128 17.94 -8.71 -16.44
C GLN A 128 17.62 -7.65 -17.48
N ASN A 129 18.14 -6.46 -17.29
CA ASN A 129 18.02 -5.38 -18.27
C ASN A 129 18.87 -5.72 -19.49
N LYS A 130 18.25 -6.36 -20.50
CA LYS A 130 18.81 -6.41 -21.86
C LYS A 130 18.43 -5.19 -22.69
N THR A 131 17.75 -4.22 -22.11
CA THR A 131 17.23 -3.05 -22.83
C THR A 131 17.68 -1.77 -22.17
N ARG A 132 18.56 -1.04 -22.84
CA ARG A 132 18.83 0.41 -22.90
C ARG A 132 18.75 1.29 -21.63
N ALA A 133 18.42 0.79 -20.47
CA ALA A 133 18.47 1.53 -19.22
C ALA A 133 19.46 0.84 -18.27
N ASP A 134 20.66 0.54 -18.78
CA ASP A 134 21.81 0.25 -17.93
C ASP A 134 22.27 1.59 -17.37
N CYS A 135 21.81 1.89 -16.16
CA CYS A 135 22.22 3.09 -15.42
C CYS A 135 23.55 2.88 -14.72
N GLY A 136 24.30 1.82 -15.06
CA GLY A 136 25.57 1.50 -14.40
C GLY A 136 25.40 1.05 -12.94
N SER A 137 24.19 0.67 -12.52
CA SER A 137 23.94 0.15 -11.17
C SER A 137 24.40 -1.29 -11.06
N ASP A 138 25.04 -1.62 -9.93
CA ASP A 138 25.38 -2.97 -9.50
C ASP A 138 24.17 -3.77 -9.02
N HIS A 139 22.99 -3.13 -8.89
CA HIS A 139 21.72 -3.76 -8.56
C HIS A 139 20.86 -4.05 -9.79
N LYS A 140 20.16 -5.18 -9.77
CA LYS A 140 19.17 -5.58 -10.78
C LYS A 140 17.77 -5.17 -10.34
N LEU A 141 16.94 -4.80 -11.30
CA LEU A 141 15.55 -4.43 -11.03
C LEU A 141 14.75 -5.62 -10.50
N LEU A 142 14.26 -5.52 -9.27
CA LEU A 142 13.34 -6.47 -8.64
C LEU A 142 11.90 -6.08 -8.98
N ILE A 143 11.13 -7.02 -9.52
CA ILE A 143 9.73 -6.81 -9.89
C ILE A 143 8.85 -7.84 -9.21
N ALA A 144 7.87 -7.40 -8.46
CA ALA A 144 6.77 -8.23 -7.99
C ALA A 144 5.44 -7.77 -8.60
N LYS A 145 4.53 -8.72 -8.83
CA LYS A 145 3.17 -8.43 -9.24
C LYS A 145 2.23 -8.70 -8.07
N PHE A 146 1.27 -7.83 -7.93
CA PHE A 146 0.25 -7.92 -6.91
C PHE A 146 -1.13 -8.04 -7.54
N ARG A 147 -1.92 -9.00 -7.08
CA ARG A 147 -3.29 -9.19 -7.51
C ARG A 147 -4.24 -9.07 -6.33
N LEU A 148 -4.73 -7.87 -6.08
CA LEU A 148 -5.73 -7.64 -5.05
C LEU A 148 -7.08 -8.19 -5.51
N LYS A 149 -7.61 -9.14 -4.74
CA LYS A 149 -9.01 -9.55 -4.87
C LYS A 149 -9.84 -8.68 -3.91
N LEU A 150 -10.33 -7.56 -4.41
CA LEU A 150 -11.27 -6.75 -3.64
C LEU A 150 -12.59 -7.51 -3.52
N LYS A 151 -13.12 -7.58 -2.30
CA LYS A 151 -14.47 -8.11 -2.06
C LYS A 151 -15.43 -7.25 -2.88
N LYS A 152 -16.23 -7.86 -3.75
CA LYS A 152 -17.32 -7.13 -4.42
C LYS A 152 -18.15 -6.50 -3.31
N VAL A 153 -18.21 -5.18 -3.29
CA VAL A 153 -19.22 -4.48 -2.49
C VAL A 153 -20.55 -5.01 -2.97
N GLY A 154 -21.30 -5.68 -2.11
CA GLY A 154 -22.63 -6.18 -2.43
C GLY A 154 -23.39 -5.04 -3.11
N LYS A 155 -24.22 -5.36 -4.10
CA LYS A 155 -25.04 -4.35 -4.79
C LYS A 155 -25.63 -3.46 -3.70
N THR A 156 -25.20 -2.21 -3.65
CA THR A 156 -25.83 -1.20 -2.78
C THR A 156 -27.31 -1.32 -3.05
N ILE A 157 -28.09 -1.61 -2.02
CA ILE A 157 -29.57 -1.60 -2.10
C ILE A 157 -29.86 -0.32 -2.85
N ARG A 158 -30.51 -0.45 -4.03
CA ARG A 158 -30.91 0.72 -4.81
C ARG A 158 -31.68 1.61 -3.84
N GLN A 159 -31.17 2.79 -3.56
CA GLN A 159 -31.89 3.72 -2.72
C GLN A 159 -33.28 3.88 -3.33
N PHE A 160 -34.28 3.75 -2.48
CA PHE A 160 -35.66 4.00 -2.85
C PHE A 160 -35.70 5.33 -3.64
N ARG A 161 -36.13 5.26 -4.89
CA ARG A 161 -36.42 6.47 -5.64
C ARG A 161 -37.77 6.95 -5.14
N TYR A 162 -37.74 7.99 -4.34
CA TYR A 162 -39.00 8.65 -3.98
C TYR A 162 -39.66 9.17 -5.26
N ASP A 163 -40.91 8.82 -5.45
CA ASP A 163 -41.72 9.42 -6.49
C ASP A 163 -42.05 10.86 -6.04
N LEU A 164 -41.50 11.83 -6.75
CA LEU A 164 -41.71 13.24 -6.45
C LEU A 164 -43.18 13.65 -6.52
N ASN A 165 -44.02 12.88 -7.20
CA ASN A 165 -45.45 13.13 -7.32
C ASN A 165 -46.25 12.58 -6.12
N GLN A 166 -45.62 11.81 -5.24
CA GLN A 166 -46.24 11.21 -4.05
C GLN A 166 -45.65 11.76 -2.74
N ILE A 167 -45.03 12.93 -2.77
CA ILE A 167 -44.52 13.56 -1.55
C ILE A 167 -45.72 14.01 -0.70
N PRO A 168 -45.83 13.51 0.57
CA PRO A 168 -46.88 13.92 1.47
C PRO A 168 -46.86 15.43 1.69
N TYR A 169 -48.04 16.05 1.74
CA TYR A 169 -48.14 17.49 1.97
C TYR A 169 -47.45 17.93 3.26
N ASP A 170 -47.60 17.14 4.33
CA ASP A 170 -46.98 17.40 5.64
C ASP A 170 -45.44 17.47 5.54
N TYR A 171 -44.81 16.62 4.70
CA TYR A 171 -43.36 16.68 4.47
C TYR A 171 -42.95 17.97 3.76
N THR A 172 -43.76 18.40 2.79
CA THR A 172 -43.54 19.68 2.07
C THR A 172 -43.63 20.86 3.01
N VAL A 173 -44.62 20.89 3.90
CA VAL A 173 -44.81 21.93 4.91
C VAL A 173 -43.64 21.95 5.89
N GLU A 174 -43.17 20.78 6.38
CA GLU A 174 -42.05 20.69 7.31
C GLU A 174 -40.75 21.21 6.66
N VAL A 175 -40.49 20.84 5.42
CA VAL A 175 -39.32 21.32 4.66
C VAL A 175 -39.41 22.85 4.48
N ILE A 176 -40.56 23.39 4.05
CA ILE A 176 -40.72 24.85 3.92
C ILE A 176 -40.50 25.58 5.25
N ASN A 177 -41.04 25.04 6.35
CA ASN A 177 -40.89 25.66 7.66
C ASN A 177 -39.45 25.62 8.15
N ARG A 178 -38.70 24.58 7.89
CA ARG A 178 -37.27 24.50 8.23
C ARG A 178 -36.40 25.47 7.42
N PHE A 179 -36.80 25.78 6.19
CA PHE A 179 -36.07 26.69 5.30
C PHE A 179 -36.52 28.16 5.42
N LYS A 180 -37.70 28.44 6.02
CA LYS A 180 -38.28 29.78 6.16
C LYS A 180 -37.45 30.75 7.03
N GLY A 181 -36.59 30.23 7.88
CA GLY A 181 -35.65 30.98 8.71
C GLY A 181 -34.24 31.13 8.14
N LEU A 182 -33.97 30.59 6.94
CA LEU A 182 -32.65 30.65 6.30
C LEU A 182 -32.67 31.73 5.23
N ASP A 183 -31.94 32.82 5.44
CA ASP A 183 -31.68 33.82 4.40
C ASP A 183 -30.76 33.18 3.35
N LEU A 184 -31.38 32.64 2.28
CA LEU A 184 -30.71 31.94 1.21
C LEU A 184 -29.77 32.82 0.39
N THR A 185 -29.94 34.12 0.42
CA THR A 185 -29.08 35.06 -0.33
C THR A 185 -27.71 35.24 0.31
N GLN A 186 -27.62 35.20 1.66
CA GLN A 186 -26.33 35.21 2.37
C GLN A 186 -25.69 33.83 2.43
N CYS A 187 -26.47 32.74 2.42
CA CYS A 187 -26.00 31.38 2.55
C CYS A 187 -25.22 30.90 1.29
N LEU A 188 -25.56 31.36 0.12
CA LEU A 188 -24.89 30.96 -1.15
C LEU A 188 -23.49 31.57 -1.30
N LYS A 189 -23.20 32.70 -0.68
CA LYS A 189 -21.86 33.35 -0.75
C LYS A 189 -20.85 32.81 0.26
N ASN A 190 -21.28 32.34 1.44
CA ASN A 190 -20.38 32.04 2.55
C ASN A 190 -20.39 30.58 3.04
N TYR A 191 -21.30 29.70 2.59
CA TYR A 191 -21.50 28.38 3.23
C TYR A 191 -21.74 27.20 2.28
N GLY A 192 -21.11 27.16 1.15
CA GLY A 192 -21.16 26.00 0.24
C GLY A 192 -20.89 24.64 0.95
N TRP A 193 -20.12 24.67 2.02
CA TRP A 193 -19.82 23.51 2.86
C TRP A 193 -20.94 23.10 3.82
N ARG A 194 -21.71 24.05 4.36
CA ARG A 194 -22.84 23.76 5.25
C ARG A 194 -24.02 23.14 4.50
N PHE A 195 -24.26 23.54 3.27
CA PHE A 195 -25.29 22.95 2.43
C PHE A 195 -24.98 21.46 2.12
N MET A 196 -23.72 21.12 1.85
CA MET A 196 -23.26 19.73 1.67
C MET A 196 -23.42 18.90 2.95
N THR A 197 -23.26 19.48 4.12
CA THR A 197 -23.37 18.77 5.41
C THR A 197 -24.83 18.48 5.76
N LEU A 198 -25.75 19.41 5.47
CA LEU A 198 -27.20 19.20 5.62
C LEU A 198 -27.72 18.15 4.64
N TYR A 199 -27.26 18.16 3.38
CA TYR A 199 -27.58 17.15 2.38
C TYR A 199 -27.10 15.75 2.80
N ARG A 200 -25.93 15.65 3.44
CA ARG A 200 -25.38 14.39 3.94
C ARG A 200 -26.14 13.84 5.15
N ARG A 201 -26.62 14.70 6.06
CA ARG A 201 -27.40 14.28 7.25
C ARG A 201 -28.82 13.82 6.89
N GLN A 202 -29.39 14.29 5.79
CA GLN A 202 -30.74 13.91 5.35
C GLN A 202 -30.77 12.79 4.30
N GLY A 203 -29.63 12.15 4.00
CA GLY A 203 -29.58 11.03 3.04
C GLY A 203 -29.80 11.40 1.56
N LEU A 204 -29.91 12.68 1.23
CA LEU A 204 -30.06 13.18 -0.12
C LEU A 204 -28.69 13.29 -0.80
N ARG A 205 -28.40 12.47 -1.80
CA ARG A 205 -27.17 12.55 -2.60
C ARG A 205 -27.40 13.43 -3.83
N PRO A 206 -26.39 14.22 -4.24
CA PRO A 206 -26.45 15.01 -5.47
C PRO A 206 -26.71 14.12 -6.70
N SER A 207 -27.43 14.66 -7.68
CA SER A 207 -27.82 13.94 -8.89
C SER A 207 -26.60 13.45 -9.71
N PRO A 208 -26.73 12.40 -10.53
CA PRO A 208 -25.64 11.85 -11.32
C PRO A 208 -24.99 12.82 -12.32
N ARG A 209 -25.67 13.91 -12.67
CA ARG A 209 -25.15 14.91 -13.63
C ARG A 209 -24.01 15.76 -13.06
N GLU A 210 -23.96 15.97 -11.73
CA GLU A 210 -22.89 16.76 -11.10
C GLU A 210 -21.58 16.01 -10.91
N ARG A 211 -21.58 14.67 -11.04
CA ARG A 211 -20.35 13.85 -10.91
C ARG A 211 -19.43 13.93 -12.11
N ASN A 212 -19.89 14.37 -13.26
CA ASN A 212 -19.07 14.46 -14.48
C ASN A 212 -18.33 15.80 -14.63
N ALA A 213 -18.58 16.79 -13.77
CA ALA A 213 -17.98 18.12 -13.87
C ALA A 213 -16.59 18.24 -13.18
N LYS A 214 -16.07 17.20 -12.50
CA LYS A 214 -14.76 17.22 -11.84
C LYS A 214 -13.79 16.16 -12.36
N LYS A 215 -13.56 16.12 -13.65
CA LYS A 215 -12.31 15.66 -14.25
C LYS A 215 -11.47 16.89 -14.61
N ILE A 216 -10.95 17.56 -13.59
CA ILE A 216 -9.88 18.53 -13.78
C ILE A 216 -8.58 17.76 -13.80
N LYS A 217 -7.94 17.79 -14.96
CA LYS A 217 -6.55 17.39 -15.19
C LYS A 217 -5.65 18.11 -14.18
N MET A 218 -4.95 17.38 -13.31
CA MET A 218 -3.67 17.86 -12.80
C MET A 218 -2.58 17.20 -13.65
N ALA A 219 -1.99 18.02 -14.52
CA ALA A 219 -0.67 17.79 -15.07
C ALA A 219 0.29 18.60 -14.21
N VAL A 220 1.25 17.95 -13.62
CA VAL A 220 2.60 18.48 -13.32
C VAL A 220 3.56 17.34 -13.60
#